data_91b7ce4dc4c9453f3572e72013b75e0f
#
_entry.id   91b7ce4dc4c9453f3572e72013b75e0f
#
_cell.length_a   1.000
_cell.length_b   1.000
_cell.length_c   1.000
_cell.angle_alpha   90.00
_cell.angle_beta   90.00
_cell.angle_gamma   90.00
#
_symmetry.space_group_name_H-M   'P 1'
#
loop_
_entity.id
_entity.type
_entity.pdbx_description
1 polymer ?
#
loop_
_entity_poly.entity_id
_entity_poly.type
_entity_poly.pdbx_seq_one_letter_code
_entity_poly.pdbx_strand_id
1 'polypeptide(L)'
;TQLTGFHHTRGMLCAMKRPKLRDPAALLQDASRVAVLENVMNPTNLGAIFRSAAALGMDAVLLTSAGSDPLYRRAVRVSMGTVFQVPWAYLPEDWTALLHTLGFRTAAMALQDDSVRLDDPRLAAERKLAVVMGTEGDGLADETIAACDFTVRIPMHHGVDSLNVAAASAVAFYALGKV
;
A
#
# COMPACT_ATOMS: atom_id res chain seq x y z
N THR A 1 0.80 -18.71 29.46
CA THR A 1 1.59 -17.77 30.30
C THR A 1 3.08 -17.86 30.00
N GLN A 2 3.65 -19.05 29.74
CA GLN A 2 5.11 -19.20 29.51
C GLN A 2 5.61 -18.52 28.22
N LEU A 3 4.78 -18.42 27.17
CA LEU A 3 5.16 -17.77 25.90
C LEU A 3 4.83 -16.27 25.82
N THR A 4 3.87 -15.80 26.61
CA THR A 4 3.33 -14.43 26.48
C THR A 4 3.61 -13.54 27.67
N GLY A 5 4.03 -14.11 28.79
CA GLY A 5 4.22 -13.38 30.04
C GLY A 5 2.90 -12.95 30.73
N PHE A 6 1.74 -13.18 30.09
CA PHE A 6 0.40 -12.86 30.65
C PHE A 6 -0.61 -13.96 30.35
N HIS A 7 -1.71 -13.97 31.11
CA HIS A 7 -2.79 -14.96 30.94
C HIS A 7 -3.59 -14.66 29.66
N HIS A 8 -3.61 -15.62 28.72
CA HIS A 8 -4.36 -15.52 27.49
C HIS A 8 -5.78 -16.02 27.69
N THR A 9 -6.76 -15.14 27.67
CA THR A 9 -8.15 -15.46 28.01
C THR A 9 -9.00 -15.87 26.81
N ARG A 10 -8.55 -15.58 25.57
CA ARG A 10 -9.29 -15.90 24.34
C ARG A 10 -8.33 -16.20 23.19
N GLY A 11 -8.72 -17.15 22.34
CA GLY A 11 -8.02 -17.51 21.12
C GLY A 11 -6.81 -18.42 21.35
N MET A 12 -6.06 -18.62 20.29
CA MET A 12 -4.88 -19.48 20.23
C MET A 12 -3.68 -18.69 19.71
N LEU A 13 -2.49 -18.94 20.26
CA LEU A 13 -1.23 -18.44 19.73
C LEU A 13 -0.54 -19.55 18.94
N CYS A 14 -0.16 -19.24 17.71
CA CYS A 14 0.60 -20.13 16.85
C CYS A 14 1.92 -19.47 16.48
N ALA A 15 3.03 -20.19 16.62
CA ALA A 15 4.30 -19.84 16.00
C ALA A 15 4.37 -20.56 14.64
N MET A 16 4.60 -19.80 13.57
CA MET A 16 4.69 -20.34 12.21
C MET A 16 5.97 -19.88 11.55
N LYS A 17 6.52 -20.73 10.68
CA LYS A 17 7.65 -20.36 9.85
C LYS A 17 7.23 -19.26 8.87
N ARG A 18 8.04 -18.19 8.76
CA ARG A 18 7.81 -17.17 7.74
C ARG A 18 7.87 -17.77 6.33
N PRO A 19 6.95 -17.38 5.44
CA PRO A 19 7.07 -17.75 4.04
C PRO A 19 8.34 -17.14 3.43
N LYS A 20 8.82 -17.73 2.35
CA LYS A 20 9.86 -17.10 1.55
C LYS A 20 9.32 -15.80 0.95
N LEU A 21 10.16 -14.76 0.93
CA LEU A 21 9.83 -13.52 0.24
C LEU A 21 9.61 -13.82 -1.25
N ARG A 22 8.60 -13.18 -1.82
CA ARG A 22 8.30 -13.29 -3.26
C ARG A 22 9.20 -12.34 -4.03
N ASP A 23 9.58 -12.75 -5.22
CA ASP A 23 10.19 -11.85 -6.20
C ASP A 23 9.12 -10.85 -6.70
N PRO A 24 9.32 -9.54 -6.57
CA PRO A 24 8.34 -8.55 -7.00
C PRO A 24 8.07 -8.60 -8.51
N ALA A 25 9.08 -8.86 -9.35
CA ALA A 25 8.88 -8.93 -10.79
C ALA A 25 7.96 -10.11 -11.18
N ALA A 26 8.19 -11.28 -10.60
CA ALA A 26 7.34 -12.45 -10.83
C ALA A 26 5.91 -12.24 -10.30
N LEU A 27 5.75 -11.56 -9.14
CA LEU A 27 4.46 -11.26 -8.54
C LEU A 27 3.62 -10.31 -9.41
N LEU A 28 4.28 -9.38 -10.12
CA LEU A 28 3.64 -8.31 -10.88
C LEU A 28 3.32 -8.69 -12.34
N GLN A 29 3.70 -9.86 -12.80
CA GLN A 29 3.58 -10.27 -14.20
C GLN A 29 2.17 -10.12 -14.74
N ASP A 30 1.18 -10.61 -13.99
CA ASP A 30 -0.25 -10.57 -14.35
C ASP A 30 -1.04 -9.47 -13.59
N ALA A 31 -0.36 -8.70 -12.76
CA ALA A 31 -0.99 -7.63 -12.00
C ALA A 31 -1.26 -6.39 -12.86
N SER A 32 -2.33 -5.68 -12.56
CA SER A 32 -2.70 -4.43 -13.24
C SER A 32 -3.03 -3.28 -12.27
N ARG A 33 -3.40 -3.58 -11.03
CA ARG A 33 -3.67 -2.59 -9.99
C ARG A 33 -2.89 -2.96 -8.73
N VAL A 34 -1.89 -2.18 -8.39
CA VAL A 34 -1.02 -2.46 -7.23
C VAL A 34 -0.89 -1.25 -6.32
N ALA A 35 -0.71 -1.51 -5.04
CA ALA A 35 -0.39 -0.49 -4.06
C ALA A 35 1.11 -0.54 -3.74
N VAL A 36 1.78 0.61 -3.74
CA VAL A 36 3.14 0.79 -3.24
C VAL A 36 3.06 1.55 -1.93
N LEU A 37 3.64 1.02 -0.87
CA LEU A 37 3.65 1.63 0.46
C LEU A 37 5.07 2.06 0.79
N GLU A 38 5.32 3.37 0.71
CA GLU A 38 6.61 3.94 1.05
C GLU A 38 6.65 4.25 2.54
N ASN A 39 7.48 3.51 3.27
CA ASN A 39 7.82 3.75 4.68
C ASN A 39 6.60 3.87 5.62
N VAL A 40 5.52 3.14 5.37
CA VAL A 40 4.37 3.11 6.29
C VAL A 40 4.77 2.43 7.60
N MET A 41 5.01 3.24 8.63
CA MET A 41 5.61 2.80 9.90
C MET A 41 4.60 2.22 10.89
N ASN A 42 3.35 2.67 10.83
CA ASN A 42 2.34 2.22 11.79
C ASN A 42 1.72 0.88 11.37
N PRO A 43 1.93 -0.21 12.15
CA PRO A 43 1.38 -1.52 11.79
C PRO A 43 -0.15 -1.58 11.81
N THR A 44 -0.82 -0.65 12.48
CA THR A 44 -2.28 -0.53 12.42
C THR A 44 -2.72 -0.02 11.06
N ASN A 45 -2.07 1.04 10.55
CA ASN A 45 -2.34 1.56 9.21
C ASN A 45 -1.99 0.54 8.15
N LEU A 46 -0.84 -0.12 8.26
CA LEU A 46 -0.45 -1.19 7.35
C LEU A 46 -1.50 -2.30 7.26
N GLY A 47 -1.99 -2.79 8.41
CA GLY A 47 -3.03 -3.82 8.43
C GLY A 47 -4.36 -3.34 7.82
N ALA A 48 -4.75 -2.09 8.07
CA ALA A 48 -5.96 -1.50 7.48
C ALA A 48 -5.83 -1.33 5.95
N ILE A 49 -4.65 -0.95 5.47
CA ILE A 49 -4.35 -0.84 4.03
C ILE A 49 -4.46 -2.21 3.35
N PHE A 50 -3.90 -3.28 3.94
CA PHE A 50 -4.05 -4.63 3.41
C PHE A 50 -5.51 -5.07 3.33
N ARG A 51 -6.33 -4.70 4.33
CA ARG A 51 -7.76 -5.00 4.34
C ARG A 51 -8.49 -4.25 3.21
N SER A 52 -8.18 -2.98 3.01
CA SER A 52 -8.73 -2.17 1.92
C SER A 52 -8.27 -2.69 0.56
N ALA A 53 -7.00 -3.06 0.41
CA ALA A 53 -6.46 -3.64 -0.82
C ALA A 53 -7.19 -4.93 -1.22
N ALA A 54 -7.42 -5.83 -0.25
CA ALA A 54 -8.18 -7.06 -0.49
C ALA A 54 -9.62 -6.78 -0.90
N ALA A 55 -10.28 -5.84 -0.23
CA ALA A 55 -11.70 -5.54 -0.46
C ALA A 55 -11.95 -4.78 -1.78
N LEU A 56 -10.99 -4.01 -2.23
CA LEU A 56 -11.14 -3.04 -3.33
C LEU A 56 -10.30 -3.41 -4.57
N GLY A 57 -10.00 -4.69 -4.74
CA GLY A 57 -9.48 -5.25 -5.98
C GLY A 57 -8.04 -4.86 -6.34
N MET A 58 -7.18 -4.62 -5.35
CA MET A 58 -5.74 -4.51 -5.61
C MET A 58 -5.12 -5.90 -5.78
N ASP A 59 -4.35 -6.10 -6.83
CA ASP A 59 -3.72 -7.39 -7.16
C ASP A 59 -2.55 -7.70 -6.23
N ALA A 60 -1.84 -6.67 -5.77
CA ALA A 60 -0.68 -6.82 -4.88
C ALA A 60 -0.44 -5.56 -4.03
N VAL A 61 0.26 -5.76 -2.91
CA VAL A 61 0.83 -4.69 -2.09
C VAL A 61 2.35 -4.81 -2.10
N LEU A 62 3.02 -3.73 -2.45
CA LEU A 62 4.46 -3.62 -2.53
C LEU A 62 4.96 -2.70 -1.42
N LEU A 63 6.07 -3.02 -0.80
CA LEU A 63 6.58 -2.35 0.38
C LEU A 63 8.03 -1.92 0.18
N THR A 64 8.36 -0.69 0.55
CA THR A 64 9.77 -0.33 0.74
C THR A 64 10.31 -0.94 2.03
N SER A 65 11.64 -1.07 2.12
CA SER A 65 12.29 -1.82 3.20
C SER A 65 12.18 -1.19 4.59
N ALA A 66 11.96 0.12 4.69
CA ALA A 66 11.95 0.86 5.96
C ALA A 66 10.59 0.83 6.68
N GLY A 67 9.51 0.35 6.05
CA GLY A 67 8.18 0.30 6.66
C GLY A 67 7.99 -0.83 7.68
N SER A 68 6.80 -0.85 8.30
CA SER A 68 6.39 -1.93 9.19
C SER A 68 6.29 -3.27 8.47
N ASP A 69 6.60 -4.34 9.19
CA ASP A 69 6.46 -5.71 8.70
C ASP A 69 4.98 -6.14 8.62
N PRO A 70 4.47 -6.59 7.46
CA PRO A 70 3.09 -7.06 7.31
C PRO A 70 2.74 -8.24 8.24
N LEU A 71 3.72 -9.05 8.60
CA LEU A 71 3.53 -10.20 9.49
C LEU A 71 3.69 -9.84 10.97
N TYR A 72 3.89 -8.55 11.29
CA TYR A 72 3.83 -8.11 12.68
C TYR A 72 2.43 -8.36 13.26
N ARG A 73 2.38 -8.88 14.48
CA ARG A 73 1.12 -9.33 15.12
C ARG A 73 -0.02 -8.32 15.01
N ARG A 74 0.27 -7.02 15.16
CA ARG A 74 -0.75 -5.97 15.10
C ARG A 74 -1.28 -5.78 13.67
N ALA A 75 -0.40 -5.79 12.68
CA ALA A 75 -0.79 -5.70 11.26
C ALA A 75 -1.67 -6.89 10.87
N VAL A 76 -1.27 -8.11 11.21
CA VAL A 76 -2.05 -9.34 10.96
C VAL A 76 -3.45 -9.25 11.59
N ARG A 77 -3.56 -8.79 12.84
CA ARG A 77 -4.86 -8.66 13.52
C ARG A 77 -5.76 -7.62 12.88
N VAL A 78 -5.22 -6.43 12.58
CA VAL A 78 -5.98 -5.32 11.98
C VAL A 78 -6.40 -5.66 10.56
N SER A 79 -5.56 -6.36 9.80
CA SER A 79 -5.90 -6.82 8.45
C SER A 79 -7.01 -7.87 8.42
N MET A 80 -7.42 -8.42 9.57
CA MET A 80 -8.36 -9.55 9.64
C MET A 80 -7.92 -10.76 8.80
N GLY A 81 -6.60 -10.93 8.66
CA GLY A 81 -5.99 -12.02 7.90
C GLY A 81 -5.82 -11.75 6.40
N THR A 82 -6.25 -10.61 5.86
CA THR A 82 -6.10 -10.29 4.43
C THR A 82 -4.65 -10.17 3.99
N VAL A 83 -3.72 -9.92 4.91
CA VAL A 83 -2.27 -9.98 4.66
C VAL A 83 -1.80 -11.34 4.12
N PHE A 84 -2.57 -12.41 4.32
CA PHE A 84 -2.32 -13.74 3.76
C PHE A 84 -3.06 -13.99 2.45
N GLN A 85 -4.00 -13.13 2.08
CA GLN A 85 -4.83 -13.24 0.87
C GLN A 85 -4.25 -12.41 -0.27
N VAL A 86 -3.90 -11.14 0.00
CA VAL A 86 -3.30 -10.26 -0.99
C VAL A 86 -1.81 -10.58 -1.12
N PRO A 87 -1.31 -10.91 -2.32
CA PRO A 87 0.11 -11.07 -2.56
C PRO A 87 0.89 -9.80 -2.22
N TRP A 88 2.08 -9.95 -1.64
CA TRP A 88 2.93 -8.81 -1.34
C TRP A 88 4.41 -9.17 -1.45
N ALA A 89 5.24 -8.16 -1.70
CA ALA A 89 6.69 -8.27 -1.77
C ALA A 89 7.37 -6.97 -1.30
N TYR A 90 8.64 -7.09 -0.91
CA TYR A 90 9.49 -5.91 -0.76
C TYR A 90 10.05 -5.49 -2.10
N LEU A 91 10.14 -4.19 -2.31
CA LEU A 91 10.69 -3.57 -3.51
C LEU A 91 12.21 -3.34 -3.39
N PRO A 92 12.96 -3.41 -4.51
CA PRO A 92 14.33 -2.93 -4.56
C PRO A 92 14.39 -1.40 -4.45
N GLU A 93 15.61 -0.84 -4.32
CA GLU A 93 15.79 0.62 -4.25
C GLU A 93 15.34 1.34 -5.53
N ASP A 94 15.56 0.73 -6.69
CA ASP A 94 15.18 1.24 -8.01
C ASP A 94 13.76 0.84 -8.45
N TRP A 95 12.85 0.70 -7.52
CA TRP A 95 11.52 0.14 -7.74
C TRP A 95 10.68 0.89 -8.79
N THR A 96 10.85 2.21 -8.94
CA THR A 96 10.16 2.98 -9.97
C THR A 96 10.55 2.51 -11.37
N ALA A 97 11.86 2.32 -11.62
CA ALA A 97 12.36 1.77 -12.87
C ALA A 97 11.85 0.34 -13.12
N LEU A 98 11.78 -0.49 -12.07
CA LEU A 98 11.20 -1.83 -12.16
C LEU A 98 9.74 -1.77 -12.59
N LEU A 99 8.91 -0.94 -11.96
CA LEU A 99 7.49 -0.82 -12.30
C LEU A 99 7.29 -0.32 -13.74
N HIS A 100 8.05 0.69 -14.17
CA HIS A 100 8.00 1.19 -15.55
C HIS A 100 8.40 0.11 -16.56
N THR A 101 9.44 -0.68 -16.27
CA THR A 101 9.85 -1.81 -17.12
C THR A 101 8.75 -2.87 -17.26
N LEU A 102 7.95 -3.08 -16.21
CA LEU A 102 6.80 -3.99 -16.21
C LEU A 102 5.53 -3.37 -16.81
N GLY A 103 5.63 -2.14 -17.31
CA GLY A 103 4.56 -1.41 -17.98
C GLY A 103 3.53 -0.75 -17.06
N PHE A 104 3.86 -0.56 -15.79
CA PHE A 104 3.02 0.21 -14.87
C PHE A 104 3.26 1.71 -15.05
N ARG A 105 2.18 2.47 -14.99
CA ARG A 105 2.21 3.89 -14.66
C ARG A 105 2.11 4.04 -13.16
N THR A 106 2.75 5.06 -12.61
CA THR A 106 2.85 5.29 -11.18
C THR A 106 2.10 6.56 -10.79
N ALA A 107 1.27 6.48 -9.74
CA ALA A 107 0.45 7.58 -9.24
C ALA A 107 0.80 7.87 -7.77
N ALA A 108 1.59 8.90 -7.52
CA ALA A 108 1.98 9.36 -6.20
C ALA A 108 0.81 10.09 -5.52
N MET A 109 0.33 9.56 -4.40
CA MET A 109 -0.72 10.22 -3.61
C MET A 109 -0.09 11.34 -2.77
N ALA A 110 -0.07 12.55 -3.34
CA ALA A 110 0.55 13.72 -2.73
C ALA A 110 -0.19 15.01 -3.11
N LEU A 111 -0.04 16.03 -2.27
CA LEU A 111 -0.61 17.35 -2.51
C LEU A 111 0.51 18.28 -3.05
N GLN A 112 0.49 18.50 -4.36
CA GLN A 112 1.35 19.43 -5.07
C GLN A 112 0.48 20.37 -5.91
N ASP A 113 1.03 21.49 -6.35
CA ASP A 113 0.28 22.50 -7.14
C ASP A 113 -0.26 21.92 -8.46
N ASP A 114 0.47 21.02 -9.08
CA ASP A 114 0.15 20.36 -10.35
C ASP A 114 -0.58 19.01 -10.18
N SER A 115 -0.95 18.63 -8.95
CA SER A 115 -1.61 17.36 -8.69
C SER A 115 -2.95 17.26 -9.42
N VAL A 116 -3.13 16.18 -10.16
CA VAL A 116 -4.41 15.83 -10.76
C VAL A 116 -5.38 15.30 -9.69
N ARG A 117 -6.66 15.41 -9.96
CA ARG A 117 -7.69 14.87 -9.05
C ARG A 117 -7.74 13.35 -9.14
N LEU A 118 -8.10 12.71 -8.04
CA LEU A 118 -8.25 11.24 -7.97
C LEU A 118 -9.29 10.69 -8.98
N ASP A 119 -10.29 11.49 -9.34
CA ASP A 119 -11.33 11.16 -10.32
C ASP A 119 -10.96 11.52 -11.77
N ASP A 120 -9.69 11.85 -12.04
CA ASP A 120 -9.21 12.11 -13.39
C ASP A 120 -9.31 10.84 -14.25
N PRO A 121 -10.02 10.90 -15.40
CA PRO A 121 -10.27 9.73 -16.23
C PRO A 121 -8.98 9.09 -16.80
N ARG A 122 -7.88 9.82 -16.87
CA ARG A 122 -6.58 9.30 -17.32
C ARG A 122 -6.08 8.18 -16.39
N LEU A 123 -6.31 8.32 -15.07
CA LEU A 123 -5.89 7.30 -14.10
C LEU A 123 -6.64 5.98 -14.28
N ALA A 124 -7.95 6.05 -14.48
CA ALA A 124 -8.80 4.86 -14.70
C ALA A 124 -8.50 4.19 -16.05
N ALA A 125 -8.10 4.97 -17.06
CA ALA A 125 -7.76 4.47 -18.40
C ALA A 125 -6.43 3.71 -18.44
N GLU A 126 -5.55 3.88 -17.45
CA GLU A 126 -4.27 3.17 -17.42
C GLU A 126 -4.47 1.66 -17.30
N ARG A 127 -3.85 0.91 -18.19
CA ARG A 127 -3.94 -0.55 -18.19
C ARG A 127 -3.29 -1.18 -16.95
N LYS A 128 -2.14 -0.64 -16.55
CA LYS A 128 -1.41 -1.03 -15.33
C LYS A 128 -1.11 0.22 -14.52
N LEU A 129 -1.62 0.28 -13.29
CA LEU A 129 -1.45 1.43 -12.41
C LEU A 129 -0.94 1.01 -11.03
N ALA A 130 0.12 1.65 -10.57
CA ALA A 130 0.65 1.53 -9.21
C ALA A 130 0.28 2.78 -8.41
N VAL A 131 -0.52 2.64 -7.37
CA VAL A 131 -0.90 3.70 -6.45
C VAL A 131 0.11 3.77 -5.33
N VAL A 132 0.84 4.87 -5.23
CA VAL A 132 1.96 5.06 -4.28
C VAL A 132 1.49 5.87 -3.09
N MET A 133 1.58 5.28 -1.90
CA MET A 133 1.16 5.86 -0.63
C MET A 133 2.38 6.12 0.25
N GLY A 134 2.48 7.32 0.82
CA GLY A 134 3.58 7.71 1.71
C GLY A 134 3.35 7.37 3.17
N THR A 135 4.36 7.68 3.97
CA THR A 135 4.32 7.55 5.43
C THR A 135 3.39 8.57 6.09
N GLU A 136 3.07 8.33 7.36
CA GLU A 136 2.29 9.27 8.17
C GLU A 136 3.14 10.51 8.53
N GLY A 137 2.61 11.68 8.31
CA GLY A 137 3.25 12.96 8.61
C GLY A 137 3.98 13.54 7.41
N ASP A 138 5.10 12.98 7.01
CA ASP A 138 5.94 13.54 5.94
C ASP A 138 5.44 13.22 4.53
N GLY A 139 4.57 12.20 4.39
CA GLY A 139 4.06 11.78 3.09
C GLY A 139 5.07 10.99 2.26
N LEU A 140 5.10 11.23 0.97
CA LEU A 140 6.07 10.65 0.02
C LEU A 140 7.32 11.53 -0.06
N ALA A 141 8.47 10.91 -0.27
CA ALA A 141 9.70 11.64 -0.56
C ALA A 141 9.58 12.43 -1.87
N ASP A 142 10.21 13.61 -1.94
CA ASP A 142 10.18 14.46 -3.14
C ASP A 142 10.75 13.73 -4.37
N GLU A 143 11.78 12.92 -4.17
CA GLU A 143 12.37 12.09 -5.22
C GLU A 143 11.39 11.04 -5.74
N THR A 144 10.59 10.45 -4.85
CA THR A 144 9.51 9.50 -5.22
C THR A 144 8.43 10.20 -6.03
N ILE A 145 7.97 11.38 -5.58
CA ILE A 145 6.98 12.18 -6.31
C ILE A 145 7.50 12.53 -7.71
N ALA A 146 8.73 13.00 -7.80
CA ALA A 146 9.36 13.38 -9.07
C ALA A 146 9.57 12.19 -10.03
N ALA A 147 9.75 10.97 -9.50
CA ALA A 147 9.92 9.76 -10.30
C ALA A 147 8.60 9.14 -10.76
N CYS A 148 7.45 9.56 -10.21
CA CYS A 148 6.14 9.06 -10.58
C CYS A 148 5.57 9.76 -11.82
N ASP A 149 4.71 9.06 -12.55
CA ASP A 149 4.06 9.58 -13.77
C ASP A 149 2.95 10.57 -13.49
N PHE A 150 2.28 10.41 -12.35
CA PHE A 150 1.19 11.27 -11.90
C PHE A 150 1.40 11.64 -10.44
N THR A 151 1.14 12.89 -10.10
CA THR A 151 0.88 13.31 -8.71
C THR A 151 -0.62 13.47 -8.56
N VAL A 152 -1.21 12.80 -7.57
CA VAL A 152 -2.66 12.65 -7.44
C VAL A 152 -3.12 13.12 -6.06
N ARG A 153 -4.14 13.96 -6.03
CA ARG A 153 -4.77 14.43 -4.79
C ARG A 153 -6.20 13.94 -4.65
N ILE A 154 -6.58 13.63 -3.42
CA ILE A 154 -7.98 13.48 -3.03
C ILE A 154 -8.54 14.89 -2.80
N PRO A 155 -9.60 15.32 -3.52
CA PRO A 155 -10.19 16.63 -3.26
C PRO A 155 -10.72 16.72 -1.82
N MET A 156 -10.28 17.74 -1.09
CA MET A 156 -10.65 17.99 0.30
C MET A 156 -11.47 19.28 0.42
N HIS A 157 -12.18 19.42 1.55
CA HIS A 157 -12.96 20.59 1.91
C HIS A 157 -12.52 21.14 3.27
N HIS A 158 -12.96 22.36 3.59
CA HIS A 158 -12.76 23.00 4.90
C HIS A 158 -11.29 23.19 5.32
N GLY A 159 -10.37 23.31 4.37
CA GLY A 159 -8.95 23.51 4.66
C GLY A 159 -8.24 22.28 5.24
N VAL A 160 -8.83 21.10 5.07
CA VAL A 160 -8.16 19.84 5.42
C VAL A 160 -7.19 19.46 4.30
N ASP A 161 -5.91 19.24 4.63
CA ASP A 161 -4.86 18.99 3.64
C ASP A 161 -4.64 17.49 3.39
N SER A 162 -4.93 16.64 4.38
CA SER A 162 -4.64 15.21 4.26
C SER A 162 -5.63 14.34 5.07
N LEU A 163 -5.68 13.06 4.72
CA LEU A 163 -6.33 12.00 5.48
C LEU A 163 -5.26 11.08 6.10
N ASN A 164 -5.63 10.36 7.14
CA ASN A 164 -4.83 9.22 7.59
C ASN A 164 -4.56 8.29 6.40
N VAL A 165 -3.33 7.76 6.29
CA VAL A 165 -2.89 6.98 5.13
C VAL A 165 -3.77 5.76 4.85
N ALA A 166 -4.31 5.10 5.87
CA ALA A 166 -5.23 3.98 5.67
C ALA A 166 -6.59 4.43 5.14
N ALA A 167 -7.08 5.61 5.53
CA ALA A 167 -8.29 6.20 4.96
C ALA A 167 -8.06 6.66 3.51
N ALA A 168 -6.96 7.36 3.26
CA ALA A 168 -6.57 7.80 1.93
C ALA A 168 -6.43 6.61 0.95
N SER A 169 -5.80 5.51 1.40
CA SER A 169 -5.66 4.31 0.59
C SER A 169 -7.01 3.66 0.27
N ALA A 170 -7.95 3.61 1.21
CA ALA A 170 -9.28 3.06 0.94
C ALA A 170 -10.02 3.89 -0.13
N VAL A 171 -9.95 5.22 -0.05
CA VAL A 171 -10.54 6.11 -1.05
C VAL A 171 -9.88 5.94 -2.42
N ALA A 172 -8.53 5.89 -2.46
CA ALA A 172 -7.79 5.70 -3.70
C ALA A 172 -8.05 4.33 -4.33
N PHE A 173 -8.08 3.26 -3.55
CA PHE A 173 -8.35 1.90 -4.04
C PHE A 173 -9.80 1.74 -4.52
N TYR A 174 -10.77 2.41 -3.88
CA TYR A 174 -12.15 2.43 -4.37
C TYR A 174 -12.24 3.10 -5.75
N ALA A 175 -11.53 4.20 -5.94
CA ALA A 175 -11.58 4.94 -7.21
C ALA A 175 -10.77 4.26 -8.34
N LEU A 176 -9.67 3.57 -8.02
CA LEU A 176 -8.69 3.11 -8.99
C LEU A 176 -8.49 1.58 -9.02
N GLY A 177 -9.08 0.84 -8.09
CA GLY A 177 -9.01 -0.62 -8.02
C GLY A 177 -9.93 -1.30 -9.03
N LYS A 178 -9.98 -2.63 -8.96
CA LYS A 178 -10.85 -3.47 -9.78
C LYS A 178 -12.17 -3.76 -9.05
N VAL A 179 -13.05 -2.80 -9.01
CA VAL A 179 -14.38 -2.98 -8.37
C VAL A 179 -15.42 -3.21 -9.44
#